data_9096088eba68d46443a1e7763f409fd3
#
_entry.id   9096088eba68d46443a1e7763f409fd3
#
_cell.length_a   1.000
_cell.length_b   1.000
_cell.length_c   1.000
_cell.angle_alpha   90.00
_cell.angle_beta   90.00
_cell.angle_gamma   90.00
#
_symmetry.space_group_name_H-M   'P 1'
#
loop_
_entity.id
_entity.type
_entity.pdbx_description
1 polymer ?
#
loop_
_entity_poly.entity_id
_entity_poly.type
_entity_poly.pdbx_seq_one_letter_code
_entity_poly.pdbx_strand_id
1 'polypeptide(L)'
;MQTFLPVATDDFSEVAVLLDNKRLNKQALEGWQIMLTLLELDPAGNHRQPKGWVNHPAVRMWHGYESSLCNYVVEMVVEWKRRGYQSTIADKALNTYDRALELGLLYETGSADLPHWMSDPIYDDLASSHRTALLSKDYGWYSQYNWAEDTGERPEVYEYVWVNNAQ
;
A
#
# COMPACT_ATOMS: atom_id res chain seq x y z
N MET A 1 3.29 8.86 -4.64
CA MET A 1 2.46 7.74 -4.13
C MET A 1 3.35 6.74 -3.41
N GLN A 2 2.84 6.15 -2.36
CA GLN A 2 3.56 5.15 -1.56
C GLN A 2 2.57 4.29 -0.80
N THR A 3 2.82 2.99 -0.71
CA THR A 3 2.17 2.08 0.24
C THR A 3 3.22 1.65 1.26
N PHE A 4 3.03 2.01 2.53
CA PHE A 4 3.93 1.61 3.58
C PHE A 4 3.65 0.18 4.05
N LEU A 5 4.71 -0.59 4.19
CA LEU A 5 4.71 -1.97 4.68
C LEU A 5 5.85 -2.11 5.71
N PRO A 6 5.69 -1.53 6.92
CA PRO A 6 6.77 -1.49 7.92
C PRO A 6 7.03 -2.84 8.60
N VAL A 7 6.22 -3.84 8.32
CA VAL A 7 6.36 -5.20 8.82
C VAL A 7 6.16 -6.16 7.64
N ALA A 8 7.00 -7.18 7.57
CA ALA A 8 6.89 -8.24 6.57
C ALA A 8 5.81 -9.24 7.02
N THR A 9 4.57 -8.99 6.58
CA THR A 9 3.40 -9.78 6.94
C THR A 9 2.45 -9.89 5.74
N ASP A 10 1.64 -10.92 5.71
CA ASP A 10 0.51 -11.10 4.80
C ASP A 10 -0.82 -10.55 5.40
N ASP A 11 -0.81 -10.17 6.66
CA ASP A 11 -1.92 -9.52 7.34
C ASP A 11 -1.76 -7.98 7.34
N PHE A 12 -2.42 -7.31 6.42
CA PHE A 12 -2.34 -5.85 6.32
C PHE A 12 -2.99 -5.11 7.50
N SER A 13 -3.76 -5.79 8.35
CA SER A 13 -4.25 -5.19 9.59
C SER A 13 -3.10 -4.88 10.55
N GLU A 14 -2.05 -5.71 10.58
CA GLU A 14 -0.84 -5.46 11.36
C GLU A 14 -0.10 -4.21 10.87
N VAL A 15 -0.09 -3.98 9.56
CA VAL A 15 0.47 -2.75 8.97
C VAL A 15 -0.36 -1.53 9.40
N ALA A 16 -1.68 -1.63 9.30
CA ALA A 16 -2.59 -0.52 9.56
C ALA A 16 -2.48 0.01 10.98
N VAL A 17 -2.38 -0.87 11.98
CA VAL A 17 -2.29 -0.47 13.40
C VAL A 17 -1.01 0.28 13.74
N LEU A 18 0.08 0.05 13.01
CA LEU A 18 1.36 0.72 13.21
C LEU A 18 1.37 2.17 12.74
N LEU A 19 0.55 2.50 11.72
CA LEU A 19 0.57 3.79 11.08
C LEU A 19 -0.10 4.87 11.94
N ASP A 20 0.51 6.06 12.00
CA ASP A 20 -0.15 7.25 12.56
C ASP A 20 -1.36 7.67 11.72
N ASN A 21 -2.26 8.44 12.29
CA ASN A 21 -3.51 8.82 11.63
C ASN A 21 -3.31 9.50 10.27
N LYS A 22 -2.26 10.31 10.13
CA LYS A 22 -1.98 11.02 8.89
C LYS A 22 -1.57 10.05 7.78
N ARG A 23 -0.68 9.08 8.10
CA ARG A 23 -0.23 8.08 7.13
C ARG A 23 -1.32 7.07 6.87
N LEU A 24 -2.01 6.58 7.88
CA LEU A 24 -3.10 5.63 7.75
C LEU A 24 -4.17 6.12 6.74
N ASN A 25 -4.70 7.32 6.93
CA ASN A 25 -5.69 7.90 6.02
C ASN A 25 -5.13 8.09 4.60
N LYS A 26 -3.89 8.54 4.51
CA LYS A 26 -3.24 8.76 3.22
C LYS A 26 -2.97 7.45 2.48
N GLN A 27 -2.63 6.37 3.19
CA GLN A 27 -2.39 5.05 2.60
C GLN A 27 -3.64 4.47 1.95
N ALA A 28 -4.80 4.60 2.58
CA ALA A 28 -6.07 4.20 1.99
C ALA A 28 -6.30 4.91 0.65
N LEU A 29 -6.10 6.22 0.61
CA LEU A 29 -6.27 7.01 -0.61
C LEU A 29 -5.24 6.68 -1.68
N GLU A 30 -3.96 6.60 -1.32
CA GLU A 30 -2.88 6.31 -2.28
C GLU A 30 -2.99 4.88 -2.84
N GLY A 31 -3.35 3.89 -2.02
CA GLY A 31 -3.60 2.53 -2.48
C GLY A 31 -4.72 2.48 -3.52
N TRP A 32 -5.85 3.14 -3.27
CA TRP A 32 -6.93 3.25 -4.26
C TRP A 32 -6.48 3.98 -5.54
N GLN A 33 -5.69 5.05 -5.44
CA GLN A 33 -5.15 5.74 -6.61
C GLN A 33 -4.19 4.86 -7.44
N ILE A 34 -3.43 3.99 -6.77
CA ILE A 34 -2.59 2.98 -7.44
C ILE A 34 -3.47 1.97 -8.18
N MET A 35 -4.56 1.48 -7.56
CA MET A 35 -5.52 0.60 -8.23
C MET A 35 -6.07 1.24 -9.50
N LEU A 36 -6.54 2.48 -9.43
CA LEU A 36 -7.05 3.22 -10.59
C LEU A 36 -6.00 3.35 -11.70
N THR A 37 -4.73 3.53 -11.33
CA THR A 37 -3.63 3.65 -12.28
C THR A 37 -3.34 2.30 -12.96
N LEU A 38 -3.29 1.21 -12.21
CA LEU A 38 -3.01 -0.13 -12.72
C LEU A 38 -4.13 -0.65 -13.63
N LEU A 39 -5.38 -0.37 -13.25
CA LEU A 39 -6.58 -0.82 -13.96
C LEU A 39 -6.99 0.14 -15.10
N GLU A 40 -6.26 1.24 -15.28
CA GLU A 40 -6.59 2.27 -16.29
C GLU A 40 -8.05 2.78 -16.17
N LEU A 41 -8.52 2.98 -14.94
CA LEU A 41 -9.87 3.47 -14.64
C LEU A 41 -9.84 4.87 -14.02
N ASP A 42 -10.89 5.63 -14.29
CA ASP A 42 -11.21 6.82 -13.51
C ASP A 42 -12.06 6.47 -12.27
N PRO A 43 -12.29 7.41 -11.34
CA PRO A 43 -13.13 7.17 -10.16
C PRO A 43 -14.59 6.80 -10.46
N ALA A 44 -15.07 7.01 -11.69
CA ALA A 44 -16.41 6.64 -12.14
C ALA A 44 -16.44 5.26 -12.84
N GLY A 45 -15.28 4.58 -12.95
CA GLY A 45 -15.15 3.26 -13.56
C GLY A 45 -15.08 3.29 -15.10
N ASN A 46 -14.78 4.45 -15.70
CA ASN A 46 -14.56 4.56 -17.15
C ASN A 46 -13.07 4.38 -17.46
N HIS A 47 -12.77 3.89 -18.65
CA HIS A 47 -11.38 3.79 -19.10
C HIS A 47 -10.71 5.18 -19.11
N ARG A 48 -9.53 5.23 -18.50
CA ARG A 48 -8.69 6.43 -18.43
C ARG A 48 -7.23 6.04 -18.56
N GLN A 49 -6.61 6.49 -19.63
CA GLN A 49 -5.18 6.31 -19.80
C GLN A 49 -4.41 6.99 -18.65
N PRO A 50 -3.60 6.24 -17.89
CA PRO A 50 -2.88 6.79 -16.74
C PRO A 50 -1.84 7.81 -17.20
N LYS A 51 -1.64 8.86 -16.39
CA LYS A 51 -0.65 9.91 -16.62
C LYS A 51 0.29 9.99 -15.42
N GLY A 52 1.59 10.02 -15.69
CA GLY A 52 2.62 10.28 -14.68
C GLY A 52 3.05 9.04 -13.91
N TRP A 53 2.37 8.65 -12.85
CA TRP A 53 2.85 7.67 -11.86
C TRP A 53 2.92 6.19 -12.32
N VAL A 54 2.47 5.85 -13.51
CA VAL A 54 2.40 4.47 -14.01
C VAL A 54 3.74 3.71 -13.90
N ASN A 55 4.85 4.40 -14.07
CA ASN A 55 6.18 3.81 -13.95
C ASN A 55 6.82 3.95 -12.55
N HIS A 56 6.10 4.51 -11.59
CA HIS A 56 6.63 4.65 -10.24
C HIS A 56 6.76 3.27 -9.57
N PRO A 57 7.89 2.97 -8.89
CA PRO A 57 8.10 1.66 -8.28
C PRO A 57 6.96 1.23 -7.34
N ALA A 58 6.42 2.15 -6.53
CA ALA A 58 5.28 1.87 -5.64
C ALA A 58 3.98 1.50 -6.38
N VAL A 59 3.86 1.81 -7.67
CA VAL A 59 2.75 1.35 -8.52
C VAL A 59 3.09 -0.01 -9.13
N ARG A 60 4.30 -0.13 -9.69
CA ARG A 60 4.73 -1.34 -10.39
C ARG A 60 4.79 -2.58 -9.49
N MET A 61 5.13 -2.42 -8.21
CA MET A 61 5.17 -3.54 -7.27
C MET A 61 3.82 -4.24 -7.07
N TRP A 62 2.72 -3.53 -7.29
CA TRP A 62 1.36 -4.06 -7.16
C TRP A 62 0.75 -4.55 -8.48
N HIS A 63 1.46 -4.41 -9.61
CA HIS A 63 0.95 -4.85 -10.90
C HIS A 63 0.71 -6.37 -10.91
N GLY A 64 -0.52 -6.77 -11.25
CA GLY A 64 -0.97 -8.16 -11.20
C GLY A 64 -1.43 -8.62 -9.80
N TYR A 65 -1.40 -7.72 -8.80
CA TYR A 65 -1.81 -8.00 -7.41
C TYR A 65 -2.85 -6.99 -6.92
N GLU A 66 -3.72 -6.55 -7.82
CA GLU A 66 -4.74 -5.53 -7.54
C GLU A 66 -5.73 -6.00 -6.47
N SER A 67 -5.98 -7.32 -6.36
CA SER A 67 -6.78 -7.91 -5.28
C SER A 67 -6.13 -7.71 -3.91
N SER A 68 -4.84 -8.02 -3.78
CA SER A 68 -4.09 -7.79 -2.54
C SER A 68 -4.01 -6.31 -2.19
N LEU A 69 -3.83 -5.45 -3.19
CA LEU A 69 -3.83 -4.00 -2.98
C LEU A 69 -5.21 -3.49 -2.53
N CYS A 70 -6.30 -4.05 -3.08
CA CYS A 70 -7.65 -3.74 -2.62
C CYS A 70 -7.82 -4.11 -1.14
N ASN A 71 -7.37 -5.30 -0.73
CA ASN A 71 -7.38 -5.72 0.66
C ASN A 71 -6.55 -4.78 1.56
N TYR A 72 -5.35 -4.39 1.12
CA TYR A 72 -4.53 -3.38 1.82
C TYR A 72 -5.33 -2.10 2.07
N VAL A 73 -6.02 -1.57 1.06
CA VAL A 73 -6.85 -0.36 1.20
C VAL A 73 -7.99 -0.56 2.20
N VAL A 74 -8.66 -1.72 2.14
CA VAL A 74 -9.76 -2.06 3.05
C VAL A 74 -9.27 -2.09 4.50
N GLU A 75 -8.14 -2.76 4.77
CA GLU A 75 -7.58 -2.84 6.13
C GLU A 75 -7.17 -1.47 6.69
N MET A 76 -6.61 -0.59 5.84
CA MET A 76 -6.34 0.80 6.24
C MET A 76 -7.63 1.53 6.67
N VAL A 77 -8.74 1.33 5.96
CA VAL A 77 -10.02 1.96 6.29
C VAL A 77 -10.68 1.31 7.49
N VAL A 78 -10.56 0.01 7.68
CA VAL A 78 -11.06 -0.71 8.88
C VAL A 78 -10.42 -0.12 10.13
N GLU A 79 -9.11 -0.01 10.14
CA GLU A 79 -8.38 0.60 11.27
C GLU A 79 -8.74 2.09 11.45
N TRP A 80 -8.88 2.84 10.36
CA TRP A 80 -9.32 4.24 10.40
C TRP A 80 -10.68 4.39 11.08
N LYS A 81 -11.65 3.51 10.73
CA LYS A 81 -12.98 3.48 11.35
C LYS A 81 -12.91 3.04 12.82
N ARG A 82 -12.03 2.06 13.14
CA ARG A 82 -11.80 1.62 14.53
C ARG A 82 -11.31 2.76 15.42
N ARG A 83 -10.53 3.70 14.86
CA ARG A 83 -10.08 4.92 15.56
C ARG A 83 -11.18 6.00 15.67
N GLY A 84 -12.40 5.75 15.22
CA GLY A 84 -13.54 6.65 15.33
C GLY A 84 -13.76 7.59 14.14
N TYR A 85 -13.03 7.43 13.06
CA TYR A 85 -13.16 8.27 11.87
C TYR A 85 -14.05 7.63 10.80
N GLN A 86 -14.47 8.44 9.82
CA GLN A 86 -15.29 8.00 8.69
C GLN A 86 -14.47 8.03 7.38
N SER A 87 -14.70 7.08 6.50
CA SER A 87 -14.12 7.04 5.17
C SER A 87 -14.98 6.22 4.22
N THR A 88 -15.05 6.62 2.96
CA THR A 88 -15.69 5.90 1.86
C THR A 88 -14.68 5.26 0.91
N ILE A 89 -13.40 5.30 1.25
CA ILE A 89 -12.34 4.83 0.33
C ILE A 89 -12.40 3.30 0.15
N ALA A 90 -12.75 2.53 1.19
CA ALA A 90 -12.92 1.09 1.05
C ALA A 90 -14.03 0.75 0.04
N ASP A 91 -15.19 1.41 0.14
CA ASP A 91 -16.30 1.20 -0.81
C ASP A 91 -15.88 1.57 -2.23
N LYS A 92 -15.11 2.65 -2.39
CA LYS A 92 -14.56 3.04 -3.71
C LYS A 92 -13.57 2.02 -4.26
N ALA A 93 -12.70 1.46 -3.42
CA ALA A 93 -11.73 0.44 -3.83
C ALA A 93 -12.45 -0.85 -4.25
N LEU A 94 -13.42 -1.31 -3.47
CA LEU A 94 -14.24 -2.49 -3.79
C LEU A 94 -15.03 -2.28 -5.09
N ASN A 95 -15.70 -1.14 -5.25
CA ASN A 95 -16.42 -0.83 -6.49
C ASN A 95 -15.48 -0.76 -7.71
N THR A 96 -14.24 -0.25 -7.52
CA THR A 96 -13.23 -0.23 -8.59
C THR A 96 -12.82 -1.66 -8.96
N TYR A 97 -12.64 -2.52 -7.96
CA TYR A 97 -12.29 -3.93 -8.15
C TYR A 97 -13.42 -4.69 -8.89
N ASP A 98 -14.66 -4.55 -8.43
CA ASP A 98 -15.83 -5.16 -9.06
C ASP A 98 -15.99 -4.69 -10.51
N ARG A 99 -15.77 -3.41 -10.75
CA ARG A 99 -15.81 -2.85 -12.12
C ARG A 99 -14.72 -3.43 -13.01
N ALA A 100 -13.52 -3.63 -12.47
CA ALA A 100 -12.43 -4.26 -13.21
C ALA A 100 -12.73 -5.73 -13.56
N LEU A 101 -13.38 -6.46 -12.64
CA LEU A 101 -13.88 -7.82 -12.91
C LEU A 101 -14.90 -7.82 -14.07
N GLU A 102 -15.89 -6.94 -14.03
CA GLU A 102 -16.91 -6.82 -15.09
C GLU A 102 -16.28 -6.53 -16.46
N LEU A 103 -15.22 -5.75 -16.50
CA LEU A 103 -14.53 -5.36 -17.73
C LEU A 103 -13.47 -6.38 -18.19
N GLY A 104 -13.20 -7.43 -17.40
CA GLY A 104 -12.15 -8.41 -17.70
C GLY A 104 -10.73 -7.82 -17.64
N LEU A 105 -10.51 -6.79 -16.82
CA LEU A 105 -9.20 -6.10 -16.68
C LEU A 105 -8.28 -6.77 -15.68
N LEU A 106 -8.82 -7.59 -14.79
CA LEU A 106 -8.01 -8.34 -13.83
C LEU A 106 -7.44 -9.55 -14.55
N TYR A 107 -6.13 -9.67 -14.51
CA TYR A 107 -5.49 -10.91 -14.92
C TYR A 107 -5.98 -12.01 -13.99
N GLU A 108 -6.62 -13.04 -14.56
CA GLU A 108 -6.98 -14.26 -13.85
C GLU A 108 -5.71 -15.07 -13.48
N THR A 109 -4.79 -14.49 -12.74
CA THR A 109 -3.99 -15.30 -11.84
C THR A 109 -4.95 -15.62 -10.70
N GLY A 110 -5.75 -16.67 -10.94
CA GLY A 110 -6.87 -17.03 -10.09
C GLY A 110 -6.45 -17.04 -8.65
N SER A 111 -7.15 -16.26 -7.88
CA SER A 111 -7.13 -16.16 -6.44
C SER A 111 -6.56 -14.84 -5.91
N ALA A 112 -6.96 -14.54 -4.71
CA ALA A 112 -6.38 -13.64 -3.74
C ALA A 112 -4.90 -13.96 -3.42
N ASP A 113 -4.09 -14.26 -4.44
CA ASP A 113 -2.68 -14.60 -4.23
C ASP A 113 -1.95 -13.35 -3.80
N LEU A 114 -1.30 -13.48 -2.66
CA LEU A 114 -0.39 -12.47 -2.15
C LEU A 114 0.73 -12.25 -3.17
N PRO A 115 1.25 -11.03 -3.28
CA PRO A 115 2.41 -10.76 -4.11
C PRO A 115 3.55 -11.73 -3.83
N HIS A 116 4.12 -12.33 -4.88
CA HIS A 116 5.20 -13.33 -4.74
C HIS A 116 6.40 -12.78 -3.94
N TRP A 117 6.69 -11.48 -4.06
CA TRP A 117 7.76 -10.83 -3.31
C TRP A 117 7.52 -10.80 -1.80
N MET A 118 6.30 -11.07 -1.31
CA MET A 118 6.03 -11.22 0.13
C MET A 118 6.63 -12.51 0.71
N SER A 119 6.97 -13.47 -0.13
CA SER A 119 7.69 -14.69 0.26
C SER A 119 9.21 -14.61 0.01
N ASP A 120 9.68 -13.48 -0.53
CA ASP A 120 11.09 -13.25 -0.86
C ASP A 120 11.78 -12.48 0.28
N PRO A 121 13.05 -12.79 0.61
CA PRO A 121 13.83 -12.03 1.60
C PRO A 121 13.88 -10.52 1.35
N ILE A 122 13.69 -10.05 0.13
CA ILE A 122 13.60 -8.63 -0.20
C ILE A 122 12.44 -7.93 0.54
N TYR A 123 11.43 -8.66 1.01
CA TYR A 123 10.34 -8.08 1.77
C TYR A 123 10.82 -7.52 3.13
N ASP A 124 11.76 -8.20 3.78
CA ASP A 124 12.37 -7.71 5.03
C ASP A 124 13.16 -6.41 4.79
N ASP A 125 13.91 -6.33 3.70
CA ASP A 125 14.66 -5.13 3.31
C ASP A 125 13.72 -3.98 2.95
N LEU A 126 12.65 -4.26 2.23
CA LEU A 126 11.60 -3.29 1.93
C LEU A 126 10.96 -2.77 3.22
N ALA A 127 10.57 -3.66 4.14
CA ALA A 127 9.98 -3.29 5.41
C ALA A 127 10.95 -2.44 6.26
N SER A 128 12.22 -2.80 6.31
CA SER A 128 13.28 -2.02 6.98
C SER A 128 13.40 -0.61 6.41
N SER A 129 13.43 -0.48 5.09
CA SER A 129 13.49 0.83 4.41
C SER A 129 12.24 1.69 4.72
N HIS A 130 11.08 1.05 4.82
CA HIS A 130 9.83 1.72 5.18
C HIS A 130 9.81 2.17 6.65
N ARG A 131 10.36 1.37 7.59
CA ARG A 131 10.51 1.78 9.00
C ARG A 131 11.42 2.99 9.12
N THR A 132 12.57 2.98 8.44
CA THR A 132 13.48 4.14 8.40
C THR A 132 12.78 5.39 7.87
N ALA A 133 12.02 5.26 6.78
CA ALA A 133 11.26 6.37 6.22
C ALA A 133 10.17 6.88 7.18
N LEU A 134 9.49 6.00 7.90
CA LEU A 134 8.47 6.36 8.88
C LEU A 134 9.07 7.07 10.09
N LEU A 135 10.20 6.59 10.62
CA LEU A 135 10.98 7.27 11.66
C LEU A 135 11.39 8.67 11.23
N SER A 136 11.85 8.83 9.99
CA SER A 136 12.17 10.15 9.42
C SER A 136 10.95 11.06 9.32
N LYS A 137 9.77 10.53 9.01
CA LYS A 137 8.55 11.33 8.82
C LYS A 137 7.91 11.76 10.15
N ASP A 138 7.94 10.91 11.17
CA ASP A 138 7.34 11.19 12.46
C ASP A 138 8.02 10.39 13.57
N TYR A 139 9.19 10.84 13.99
CA TYR A 139 9.99 10.17 15.01
C TYR A 139 9.21 10.02 16.33
N GLY A 140 8.44 11.05 16.71
CA GLY A 140 7.65 11.04 17.95
C GLY A 140 6.63 9.92 18.01
N TRP A 141 6.04 9.53 16.86
CA TRP A 141 5.14 8.41 16.78
C TRP A 141 5.87 7.07 16.65
N TYR A 142 6.84 6.98 15.74
CA TYR A 142 7.39 5.68 15.33
C TYR A 142 8.50 5.15 16.26
N SER A 143 9.16 5.99 17.04
CA SER A 143 10.17 5.55 18.01
C SER A 143 9.62 4.65 19.14
N GLN A 144 8.31 4.68 19.40
CA GLN A 144 7.67 3.79 20.38
C GLN A 144 7.77 2.29 20.03
N TYR A 145 7.99 1.97 18.78
CA TYR A 145 8.04 0.57 18.31
C TYR A 145 9.42 -0.07 18.50
N ASN A 146 10.45 0.68 18.88
CA ASN A 146 11.81 0.21 19.11
C ASN A 146 12.35 -0.64 17.93
N TRP A 147 12.09 -0.20 16.72
CA TRP A 147 12.59 -0.87 15.52
C TRP A 147 14.12 -0.87 15.48
N ALA A 148 14.73 -1.88 14.86
CA ALA A 148 16.19 -1.99 14.74
C ALA A 148 16.83 -0.80 14.00
N GLU A 149 16.06 -0.10 13.17
CA GLU A 149 16.47 1.10 12.44
C GLU A 149 16.46 2.36 13.31
N ASP A 150 15.90 2.30 14.51
CA ASP A 150 15.90 3.43 15.45
C ASP A 150 17.25 3.53 16.18
N THR A 151 18.02 4.53 15.85
CA THR A 151 19.33 4.82 16.48
C THR A 151 19.24 5.77 17.67
N GLY A 152 18.01 6.10 18.11
CA GLY A 152 17.77 7.08 19.17
C GLY A 152 17.60 8.52 18.66
N GLU A 153 17.74 8.73 17.34
CA GLU A 153 17.59 10.02 16.69
C GLU A 153 16.79 9.88 15.38
N ARG A 154 16.10 10.96 15.01
CA ARG A 154 15.34 11.03 13.78
C ARG A 154 16.28 10.88 12.56
N PRO A 155 16.08 9.89 11.68
CA PRO A 155 16.85 9.78 10.44
C PRO A 155 16.66 11.01 9.55
N GLU A 156 17.77 11.63 9.13
CA GLU A 156 17.74 12.77 8.20
C GLU A 156 17.52 12.33 6.74
N VAL A 157 18.06 11.18 6.39
CA VAL A 157 18.03 10.61 5.04
C VAL A 157 17.50 9.19 5.10
N TYR A 158 16.71 8.82 4.11
CA TYR A 158 16.26 7.44 3.91
C TYR A 158 16.14 7.16 2.40
N GLU A 159 16.37 5.91 2.05
CA GLU A 159 16.15 5.40 0.70
C GLU A 159 15.17 4.23 0.76
N TYR A 160 14.27 4.15 -0.22
CA TYR A 160 13.35 3.03 -0.33
C TYR A 160 14.00 1.87 -1.06
N VAL A 161 13.89 0.69 -0.50
CA VAL A 161 14.08 -0.56 -1.23
C VAL A 161 12.80 -0.84 -2.01
N TRP A 162 12.92 -1.22 -3.26
CA TRP A 162 11.80 -1.54 -4.14
C TRP A 162 11.91 -2.98 -4.62
N VAL A 163 10.77 -3.65 -4.64
CA VAL A 163 10.66 -4.94 -5.30
C VAL A 163 10.43 -4.69 -6.80
N ASN A 164 11.30 -5.24 -7.62
CA ASN A 164 11.11 -5.21 -9.06
C ASN A 164 10.27 -6.43 -9.42
N ASN A 165 9.00 -6.19 -9.78
CA ASN A 165 8.27 -7.18 -10.56
C ASN A 165 8.95 -7.21 -11.93
N ALA A 166 9.96 -8.07 -12.08
CA ALA A 166 10.48 -8.41 -13.38
C ALA A 166 9.33 -9.06 -14.16
N GLN A 167 9.00 -8.45 -15.27
CA GLN A 167 8.05 -8.99 -16.25
C GLN A 167 8.55 -10.30 -16.80
#